data_78a440e0bd4bb8fac97c873bdbcbe4ad
#
_entry.id   78a440e0bd4bb8fac97c873bdbcbe4ad
#
_cell.length_a   1.000
_cell.length_b   1.000
_cell.length_c   1.000
_cell.angle_alpha   90.00
_cell.angle_beta   90.00
_cell.angle_gamma   90.00
#
_symmetry.space_group_name_H-M   'P 1'
#
loop_
_entity.id
_entity.type
_entity.pdbx_description
1 polymer ?
#
loop_
_entity_poly.entity_id
_entity_poly.type
_entity_poly.pdbx_seq_one_letter_code
_entity_poly.pdbx_strand_id
1 'polypeptide(L)'
;ALAQLLAADGQAVTLWALETDVVDAINGGQENPLYLPGIKLAPSIRATGAMTDLGDCDMVLVVSPAQHLRNVVRQAPAGVPLVLCSKGIEAGSGLLMGEVARAVQPTSPIAVLSGPTFAHEVAKGLPTAITLACDDAVLGAQLAARIARPAFRPYLSDDVTGAEIGGAVKNVLAIA
;
A
#
# COMPACT_ATOMS: atom_id res chain seq x y z
N ALA A 1 2.69 3.82 8.19
CA ALA A 1 3.96 3.08 8.07
C ALA A 1 4.56 3.25 6.67
N LEU A 2 3.94 2.73 5.59
CA LEU A 2 4.51 2.87 4.24
C LEU A 2 4.66 4.33 3.80
N ALA A 3 3.71 5.21 4.12
CA ALA A 3 3.86 6.65 3.87
C ALA A 3 5.11 7.23 4.57
N GLN A 4 5.35 6.85 5.83
CA GLN A 4 6.56 7.26 6.56
C GLN A 4 7.84 6.74 5.91
N LEU A 5 7.83 5.50 5.43
CA LEU A 5 8.93 4.92 4.68
C LEU A 5 9.26 5.70 3.41
N LEU A 6 8.22 6.00 2.62
CA LEU A 6 8.37 6.72 1.34
C LEU A 6 8.82 8.18 1.54
N ALA A 7 8.38 8.80 2.64
CA ALA A 7 8.71 10.18 2.98
C ALA A 7 10.10 10.35 3.62
N ALA A 8 10.83 9.26 3.92
CA ALA A 8 12.10 9.30 4.64
C ALA A 8 13.17 10.17 3.97
N ASP A 9 13.15 10.25 2.63
CA ASP A 9 14.10 11.07 1.85
C ASP A 9 13.56 12.47 1.52
N GLY A 10 12.53 12.93 2.25
CA GLY A 10 11.88 14.22 2.01
C GLY A 10 10.92 14.24 0.82
N GLN A 11 10.62 13.09 0.22
CA GLN A 11 9.64 13.00 -0.85
C GLN A 11 8.25 13.39 -0.35
N ALA A 12 7.50 14.12 -1.17
CA ALA A 12 6.10 14.44 -0.90
C ALA A 12 5.25 13.17 -0.98
N VAL A 13 4.45 12.93 0.05
CA VAL A 13 3.53 11.80 0.11
C VAL A 13 2.14 12.31 0.48
N THR A 14 1.18 12.09 -0.40
CA THR A 14 -0.24 12.33 -0.11
C THR A 14 -0.87 11.05 0.45
N LEU A 15 -1.44 11.13 1.64
CA LEU A 15 -2.10 10.01 2.30
C LEU A 15 -3.61 10.26 2.34
N TRP A 16 -4.37 9.47 1.59
CA TRP A 16 -5.82 9.48 1.73
C TRP A 16 -6.24 8.62 2.93
N ALA A 17 -7.13 9.16 3.74
CA ALA A 17 -7.79 8.42 4.83
C ALA A 17 -9.29 8.71 4.83
N LEU A 18 -10.06 7.69 5.23
CA LEU A 18 -11.52 7.80 5.32
C LEU A 18 -11.94 8.63 6.54
N GLU A 19 -11.20 8.49 7.65
CA GLU A 19 -11.50 9.09 8.93
C GLU A 19 -10.95 10.52 9.00
N THR A 20 -11.83 11.49 9.17
CA THR A 20 -11.47 12.92 9.29
C THR A 20 -10.49 13.17 10.44
N ASP A 21 -10.71 12.51 11.59
CA ASP A 21 -9.85 12.66 12.76
C ASP A 21 -8.40 12.22 12.49
N VAL A 22 -8.21 11.21 11.62
CA VAL A 22 -6.88 10.76 11.18
C VAL A 22 -6.22 11.82 10.29
N VAL A 23 -7.00 12.42 9.37
CA VAL A 23 -6.53 13.50 8.49
C VAL A 23 -6.08 14.70 9.32
N ASP A 24 -6.91 15.12 10.27
CA ASP A 24 -6.64 16.26 11.14
C ASP A 24 -5.42 16.02 12.04
N ALA A 25 -5.32 14.83 12.63
CA ALA A 25 -4.18 14.46 13.48
C ALA A 25 -2.85 14.46 12.70
N ILE A 26 -2.85 13.94 11.47
CA ILE A 26 -1.65 13.94 10.63
C ILE A 26 -1.27 15.36 10.23
N ASN A 27 -2.22 16.17 9.76
CA ASN A 27 -1.93 17.51 9.26
C ASN A 27 -1.61 18.49 10.39
N GLY A 28 -2.25 18.36 11.55
CA GLY A 28 -2.04 19.25 12.70
C GLY A 28 -0.88 18.83 13.61
N GLY A 29 -0.70 17.52 13.81
CA GLY A 29 0.26 16.98 14.78
C GLY A 29 1.36 16.11 14.20
N GLN A 30 1.35 15.81 12.90
CA GLN A 30 2.28 14.86 12.26
C GLN A 30 2.29 13.49 12.98
N GLU A 31 1.12 13.00 13.36
CA GLU A 31 0.93 11.73 14.08
C GLU A 31 -0.34 11.03 13.59
N ASN A 32 -0.35 9.70 13.72
CA ASN A 32 -1.56 8.90 13.55
C ASN A 32 -1.78 8.09 14.86
N PRO A 33 -2.40 8.71 15.87
CA PRO A 33 -2.51 8.09 17.19
C PRO A 33 -3.42 6.86 17.20
N LEU A 34 -4.33 6.74 16.21
CA LEU A 34 -5.27 5.63 16.14
C LEU A 34 -4.61 4.35 15.60
N TYR A 35 -3.85 4.46 14.51
CA TYR A 35 -3.32 3.28 13.80
C TYR A 35 -1.80 3.12 13.91
N LEU A 36 -1.08 4.18 14.33
CA LEU A 36 0.38 4.15 14.44
C LEU A 36 0.86 5.00 15.63
N PRO A 37 0.44 4.69 16.87
CA PRO A 37 0.73 5.49 18.03
C PRO A 37 2.25 5.58 18.30
N GLY A 38 2.69 6.74 18.74
CA GLY A 38 4.07 6.98 19.16
C GLY A 38 5.09 7.11 18.03
N ILE A 39 4.63 7.21 16.76
CA ILE A 39 5.49 7.48 15.62
C ILE A 39 5.24 8.89 15.10
N LYS A 40 6.27 9.73 15.15
CA LYS A 40 6.25 11.04 14.50
C LYS A 40 6.41 10.88 13.00
N LEU A 41 5.47 11.42 12.23
CA LEU A 41 5.49 11.34 10.78
C LEU A 41 6.36 12.45 10.17
N ALA A 42 6.92 12.16 9.00
CA ALA A 42 7.71 13.14 8.27
C ALA A 42 6.84 14.34 7.85
N PRO A 43 7.38 15.58 7.89
CA PRO A 43 6.63 16.78 7.55
C PRO A 43 6.22 16.85 6.07
N SER A 44 6.83 16.03 5.21
CA SER A 44 6.47 15.87 3.79
C SER A 44 5.24 14.98 3.56
N ILE A 45 4.66 14.39 4.62
CA ILE A 45 3.39 13.66 4.54
C ILE A 45 2.24 14.64 4.75
N ARG A 46 1.32 14.69 3.79
CA ARG A 46 0.06 15.40 3.89
C ARG A 46 -1.10 14.42 3.80
N ALA A 47 -2.04 14.52 4.72
CA ALA A 47 -3.25 13.70 4.70
C ALA A 47 -4.41 14.44 4.03
N THR A 48 -5.31 13.70 3.39
CA THR A 48 -6.53 14.21 2.77
C THR A 48 -7.68 13.23 2.87
N GLY A 49 -8.90 13.72 2.94
CA GLY A 49 -10.14 12.94 2.80
C GLY A 49 -10.65 12.86 1.35
N ALA A 50 -10.05 13.61 0.41
CA ALA A 50 -10.47 13.66 -0.97
C ALA A 50 -9.59 12.81 -1.88
N MET A 51 -10.18 11.79 -2.54
CA MET A 51 -9.45 10.93 -3.49
C MET A 51 -8.90 11.70 -4.69
N THR A 52 -9.52 12.81 -5.06
CA THR A 52 -9.08 13.67 -6.16
C THR A 52 -7.69 14.26 -5.94
N ASP A 53 -7.26 14.41 -4.70
CA ASP A 53 -5.93 14.93 -4.37
C ASP A 53 -4.79 13.94 -4.70
N LEU A 54 -5.13 12.70 -5.07
CA LEU A 54 -4.17 11.69 -5.55
C LEU A 54 -3.94 11.77 -7.07
N GLY A 55 -4.58 12.71 -7.79
CA GLY A 55 -4.55 12.75 -9.26
C GLY A 55 -3.17 12.89 -9.88
N ASP A 56 -2.23 13.56 -9.20
CA ASP A 56 -0.86 13.81 -9.68
C ASP A 56 0.17 12.80 -9.14
N CYS A 57 -0.27 11.71 -8.53
CA CYS A 57 0.64 10.70 -7.98
C CYS A 57 1.22 9.80 -9.08
N ASP A 58 2.49 9.48 -9.00
CA ASP A 58 3.17 8.54 -9.92
C ASP A 58 2.78 7.07 -9.67
N MET A 59 2.34 6.76 -8.47
CA MET A 59 1.83 5.44 -8.06
C MET A 59 0.92 5.60 -6.83
N VAL A 60 0.01 4.67 -6.64
CA VAL A 60 -0.85 4.60 -5.44
C VAL A 60 -0.63 3.28 -4.71
N LEU A 61 -0.24 3.34 -3.44
CA LEU A 61 -0.22 2.19 -2.55
C LEU A 61 -1.59 2.00 -1.92
N VAL A 62 -2.26 0.90 -2.25
CA VAL A 62 -3.60 0.58 -1.73
C VAL A 62 -3.46 -0.29 -0.49
N VAL A 63 -3.72 0.30 0.68
CA VAL A 63 -3.51 -0.32 2.00
C VAL A 63 -4.84 -0.54 2.74
N SER A 64 -5.95 -0.46 2.05
CA SER A 64 -7.28 -0.69 2.63
C SER A 64 -7.50 -2.15 3.04
N PRO A 65 -8.40 -2.44 3.99
CA PRO A 65 -8.84 -3.82 4.23
C PRO A 65 -9.41 -4.45 2.94
N ALA A 66 -9.18 -5.76 2.74
CA ALA A 66 -9.54 -6.47 1.52
C ALA A 66 -11.00 -6.27 1.09
N GLN A 67 -11.94 -6.30 2.04
CA GLN A 67 -13.36 -6.17 1.77
C GLN A 67 -13.79 -4.75 1.32
N HIS A 68 -12.92 -3.77 1.46
CA HIS A 68 -13.17 -2.39 1.02
C HIS A 68 -12.37 -2.02 -0.24
N LEU A 69 -11.45 -2.88 -0.69
CA LEU A 69 -10.54 -2.60 -1.80
C LEU A 69 -11.29 -2.20 -3.08
N ARG A 70 -12.35 -2.91 -3.45
CA ARG A 70 -13.17 -2.61 -4.63
C ARG A 70 -13.66 -1.16 -4.66
N ASN A 71 -14.18 -0.68 -3.55
CA ASN A 71 -14.72 0.67 -3.44
C ASN A 71 -13.62 1.73 -3.41
N VAL A 72 -12.50 1.44 -2.78
CA VAL A 72 -11.32 2.33 -2.72
C VAL A 72 -10.70 2.46 -4.12
N VAL A 73 -10.43 1.33 -4.79
CA VAL A 73 -9.82 1.33 -6.13
C VAL A 73 -10.73 2.01 -7.16
N ARG A 74 -12.06 1.86 -7.06
CA ARG A 74 -13.00 2.54 -7.97
C ARG A 74 -12.87 4.05 -7.94
N GLN A 75 -12.47 4.63 -6.82
CA GLN A 75 -12.32 6.07 -6.62
C GLN A 75 -10.89 6.56 -6.86
N ALA A 76 -9.91 5.67 -6.90
CA ALA A 76 -8.51 6.00 -7.13
C ALA A 76 -8.31 6.56 -8.56
N PRO A 77 -7.26 7.37 -8.80
CA PRO A 77 -6.94 7.89 -10.13
C PRO A 77 -6.76 6.74 -11.15
N ALA A 78 -7.38 6.89 -12.31
CA ALA A 78 -7.29 5.89 -13.38
C ALA A 78 -5.95 5.98 -14.14
N GLY A 79 -5.43 4.83 -14.60
CA GLY A 79 -4.19 4.77 -15.39
C GLY A 79 -2.90 4.90 -14.57
N VAL A 80 -3.00 5.19 -13.28
CA VAL A 80 -1.85 5.23 -12.38
C VAL A 80 -1.55 3.82 -11.88
N PRO A 81 -0.27 3.40 -11.76
CA PRO A 81 0.09 2.12 -11.17
C PRO A 81 -0.44 1.96 -9.74
N LEU A 82 -1.13 0.86 -9.49
CA LEU A 82 -1.66 0.50 -8.18
C LEU A 82 -0.80 -0.60 -7.55
N VAL A 83 -0.21 -0.32 -6.40
CA VAL A 83 0.54 -1.30 -5.60
C VAL A 83 -0.36 -1.79 -4.47
N LEU A 84 -0.90 -2.99 -4.63
CA LEU A 84 -1.83 -3.58 -3.68
C LEU A 84 -1.09 -4.15 -2.47
N CYS A 85 -1.38 -3.62 -1.29
CA CYS A 85 -0.85 -4.08 -0.01
C CYS A 85 -1.91 -4.84 0.81
N SER A 86 -3.16 -4.80 0.37
CA SER A 86 -4.30 -5.50 0.99
C SER A 86 -4.10 -7.01 0.90
N LYS A 87 -4.43 -7.71 1.98
CA LYS A 87 -4.30 -9.17 2.08
C LYS A 87 -5.67 -9.80 2.28
N GLY A 88 -6.02 -10.74 1.43
CA GLY A 88 -7.29 -11.46 1.55
C GLY A 88 -7.91 -11.82 0.21
N ILE A 89 -9.12 -12.37 0.31
CA ILE A 89 -9.99 -12.76 -0.79
C ILE A 89 -11.30 -11.99 -0.58
N GLU A 90 -11.87 -11.43 -1.64
CA GLU A 90 -13.14 -10.70 -1.53
C GLU A 90 -14.29 -11.63 -1.22
N ALA A 91 -15.04 -11.34 -0.16
CA ALA A 91 -16.25 -12.08 0.18
C ALA A 91 -17.31 -11.94 -0.92
N GLY A 92 -18.01 -13.02 -1.21
CA GLY A 92 -19.07 -13.07 -2.21
C GLY A 92 -18.58 -13.37 -3.63
N SER A 93 -17.52 -12.73 -4.12
CA SER A 93 -16.96 -13.02 -5.44
C SER A 93 -15.90 -14.13 -5.43
N GLY A 94 -15.18 -14.31 -4.32
CA GLY A 94 -14.04 -15.21 -4.22
C GLY A 94 -12.80 -14.75 -4.97
N LEU A 95 -12.76 -13.50 -5.44
CA LEU A 95 -11.67 -12.95 -6.23
C LEU A 95 -10.48 -12.54 -5.34
N LEU A 96 -9.27 -12.71 -5.87
CA LEU A 96 -8.05 -12.12 -5.33
C LEU A 96 -8.05 -10.60 -5.52
N MET A 97 -7.26 -9.89 -4.73
CA MET A 97 -7.26 -8.41 -4.73
C MET A 97 -6.86 -7.82 -6.08
N GLY A 98 -5.91 -8.42 -6.79
CA GLY A 98 -5.52 -8.02 -8.15
C GLY A 98 -6.64 -8.22 -9.17
N GLU A 99 -7.40 -9.32 -9.07
CA GLU A 99 -8.57 -9.55 -9.93
C GLU A 99 -9.67 -8.52 -9.65
N VAL A 100 -9.92 -8.21 -8.37
CA VAL A 100 -10.85 -7.15 -7.97
C VAL A 100 -10.43 -5.79 -8.55
N ALA A 101 -9.13 -5.45 -8.44
CA ALA A 101 -8.61 -4.19 -8.94
C ALA A 101 -8.73 -4.09 -10.48
N ARG A 102 -8.34 -5.15 -11.22
CA ARG A 102 -8.49 -5.22 -12.69
C ARG A 102 -9.95 -5.10 -13.14
N ALA A 103 -10.88 -5.69 -12.39
CA ALA A 103 -12.30 -5.62 -12.72
C ALA A 103 -12.89 -4.21 -12.61
N VAL A 104 -12.35 -3.34 -11.75
CA VAL A 104 -12.87 -1.97 -11.56
C VAL A 104 -12.02 -0.89 -12.21
N GLN A 105 -10.73 -1.16 -12.43
CA GLN A 105 -9.79 -0.26 -13.09
C GLN A 105 -8.91 -1.01 -14.11
N PRO A 106 -9.44 -1.41 -15.25
CA PRO A 106 -8.72 -2.24 -16.22
C PRO A 106 -7.53 -1.53 -16.89
N THR A 107 -7.46 -0.20 -16.81
CA THR A 107 -6.38 0.60 -17.40
C THR A 107 -5.23 0.87 -16.46
N SER A 108 -5.39 0.62 -15.16
CA SER A 108 -4.34 0.83 -14.16
C SER A 108 -3.44 -0.41 -14.07
N PRO A 109 -2.13 -0.26 -14.26
CA PRO A 109 -1.19 -1.35 -14.03
C PRO A 109 -1.21 -1.79 -12.56
N ILE A 110 -1.11 -3.10 -12.31
CA ILE A 110 -1.23 -3.68 -10.98
C ILE A 110 0.09 -4.34 -10.57
N ALA A 111 0.53 -4.03 -9.35
CA ALA A 111 1.57 -4.78 -8.64
C ALA A 111 1.07 -5.14 -7.24
N VAL A 112 1.65 -6.16 -6.63
CA VAL A 112 1.30 -6.63 -5.28
C VAL A 112 2.51 -6.53 -4.38
N LEU A 113 2.36 -5.87 -3.22
CA LEU A 113 3.38 -5.77 -2.19
C LEU A 113 2.98 -6.65 -1.00
N SER A 114 3.64 -7.79 -0.84
CA SER A 114 3.28 -8.81 0.15
C SER A 114 4.49 -9.34 0.90
N GLY A 115 4.33 -9.60 2.20
CA GLY A 115 5.38 -10.16 3.04
C GLY A 115 5.05 -10.09 4.52
N PRO A 116 5.89 -10.74 5.36
CA PRO A 116 5.74 -10.76 6.82
C PRO A 116 6.29 -9.46 7.43
N THR A 117 5.52 -8.38 7.35
CA THR A 117 5.92 -7.08 7.86
C THR A 117 4.97 -6.57 8.93
N PHE A 118 5.50 -5.87 9.93
CA PHE A 118 4.71 -5.17 10.93
C PHE A 118 4.80 -3.65 10.71
N ALA A 119 3.64 -2.99 10.71
CA ALA A 119 3.55 -1.56 10.42
C ALA A 119 4.47 -0.70 11.32
N HIS A 120 4.55 -1.05 12.60
CA HIS A 120 5.37 -0.33 13.58
C HIS A 120 6.88 -0.47 13.31
N GLU A 121 7.33 -1.66 12.89
CA GLU A 121 8.72 -1.91 12.53
C GLU A 121 9.13 -1.15 11.27
N VAL A 122 8.29 -1.19 10.23
CA VAL A 122 8.49 -0.43 8.99
C VAL A 122 8.55 1.07 9.28
N ALA A 123 7.65 1.58 10.11
CA ALA A 123 7.63 3.00 10.46
C ALA A 123 8.84 3.47 11.27
N LYS A 124 9.46 2.55 12.04
CA LYS A 124 10.71 2.79 12.77
C LYS A 124 11.96 2.63 11.92
N GLY A 125 11.83 2.23 10.65
CA GLY A 125 12.97 2.00 9.77
C GLY A 125 13.77 0.73 10.10
N LEU A 126 13.13 -0.27 10.71
CA LEU A 126 13.79 -1.56 10.97
C LEU A 126 13.96 -2.34 9.66
N PRO A 127 15.03 -3.17 9.55
CA PRO A 127 15.29 -3.96 8.35
C PRO A 127 14.08 -4.82 7.96
N THR A 128 13.62 -4.65 6.74
CA THR A 128 12.43 -5.31 6.21
C THR A 128 12.69 -5.84 4.80
N ALA A 129 12.39 -7.12 4.58
CA ALA A 129 12.36 -7.75 3.28
C ALA A 129 10.90 -8.03 2.89
N ILE A 130 10.54 -7.72 1.64
CA ILE A 130 9.17 -7.85 1.16
C ILE A 130 9.17 -8.25 -0.32
N THR A 131 8.16 -8.96 -0.79
CA THR A 131 8.00 -9.29 -2.20
C THR A 131 7.19 -8.19 -2.89
N LEU A 132 7.69 -7.72 -4.04
CA LEU A 132 6.94 -6.93 -5.00
C LEU A 132 6.69 -7.79 -6.23
N ALA A 133 5.47 -8.26 -6.40
CA ALA A 133 5.08 -9.08 -7.53
C ALA A 133 4.38 -8.23 -8.61
N CYS A 134 4.82 -8.37 -9.86
CA CYS A 134 4.29 -7.65 -11.01
C CYS A 134 4.46 -8.47 -12.28
N ASP A 135 3.40 -8.61 -13.09
CA ASP A 135 3.43 -9.33 -14.38
C ASP A 135 4.33 -8.61 -15.40
N ASP A 136 4.47 -7.27 -15.30
CA ASP A 136 5.38 -6.47 -16.12
C ASP A 136 6.70 -6.26 -15.37
N ALA A 137 7.77 -6.88 -15.87
CA ALA A 137 9.09 -6.83 -15.25
C ALA A 137 9.70 -5.41 -15.24
N VAL A 138 9.40 -4.59 -16.27
CA VAL A 138 9.92 -3.21 -16.36
C VAL A 138 9.24 -2.33 -15.32
N LEU A 139 7.91 -2.40 -15.27
CA LEU A 139 7.14 -1.69 -14.25
C LEU A 139 7.52 -2.16 -12.84
N GLY A 140 7.63 -3.47 -12.63
CA GLY A 140 8.06 -4.04 -11.35
C GLY A 140 9.39 -3.47 -10.87
N ALA A 141 10.40 -3.39 -11.76
CA ALA A 141 11.70 -2.79 -11.45
C ALA A 141 11.59 -1.29 -11.11
N GLN A 142 10.78 -0.53 -11.84
CA GLN A 142 10.55 0.89 -11.58
C GLN A 142 9.88 1.11 -10.22
N LEU A 143 8.83 0.35 -9.91
CA LEU A 143 8.14 0.43 -8.63
C LEU A 143 9.04 0.01 -7.47
N ALA A 144 9.82 -1.06 -7.64
CA ALA A 144 10.77 -1.50 -6.63
C ALA A 144 11.81 -0.42 -6.32
N ALA A 145 12.37 0.23 -7.36
CA ALA A 145 13.32 1.31 -7.18
C ALA A 145 12.73 2.51 -6.44
N ARG A 146 11.45 2.83 -6.68
CA ARG A 146 10.75 3.92 -5.97
C ARG A 146 10.45 3.60 -4.50
N ILE A 147 10.16 2.34 -4.19
CA ILE A 147 9.78 1.90 -2.84
C ILE A 147 11.00 1.55 -1.98
N ALA A 148 12.08 1.07 -2.60
CA ALA A 148 13.28 0.62 -1.89
C ALA A 148 13.89 1.73 -1.02
N ARG A 149 14.31 1.36 0.19
CA ARG A 149 15.09 2.20 1.11
C ARG A 149 16.20 1.33 1.73
N PRO A 150 17.24 1.91 2.34
CA PRO A 150 18.33 1.13 2.93
C PRO A 150 17.86 0.01 3.88
N ALA A 151 16.81 0.28 4.66
CA ALA A 151 16.21 -0.68 5.58
C ALA A 151 14.98 -1.41 5.01
N PHE A 152 14.54 -1.12 3.78
CA PHE A 152 13.34 -1.73 3.19
C PHE A 152 13.64 -2.23 1.79
N ARG A 153 13.69 -3.56 1.64
CA ARG A 153 14.15 -4.20 0.41
C ARG A 153 13.05 -4.99 -0.28
N PRO A 154 12.44 -4.45 -1.36
CA PRO A 154 11.56 -5.21 -2.23
C PRO A 154 12.35 -6.23 -3.06
N TYR A 155 11.89 -7.48 -3.06
CA TYR A 155 12.34 -8.54 -3.97
C TYR A 155 11.31 -8.72 -5.07
N LEU A 156 11.77 -8.67 -6.31
CA LEU A 156 10.91 -8.81 -7.48
C LEU A 156 10.45 -10.26 -7.67
N SER A 157 9.21 -10.42 -8.09
CA SER A 157 8.62 -11.70 -8.50
C SER A 157 7.66 -11.44 -9.67
N ASP A 158 7.50 -12.41 -10.56
CA ASP A 158 6.47 -12.45 -11.60
C ASP A 158 5.22 -13.25 -11.14
N ASP A 159 5.32 -13.95 -10.01
CA ASP A 159 4.20 -14.71 -9.42
C ASP A 159 3.30 -13.80 -8.58
N VAL A 160 2.45 -13.03 -9.24
CA VAL A 160 1.46 -12.16 -8.60
C VAL A 160 0.46 -12.98 -7.78
N THR A 161 -0.04 -14.07 -8.34
CA THR A 161 -1.02 -14.94 -7.69
C THR A 161 -0.46 -15.58 -6.42
N GLY A 162 0.76 -16.10 -6.47
CA GLY A 162 1.42 -16.68 -5.29
C GLY A 162 1.67 -15.66 -4.19
N ALA A 163 2.03 -14.42 -4.54
CA ALA A 163 2.20 -13.34 -3.59
C ALA A 163 0.89 -12.94 -2.89
N GLU A 164 -0.23 -12.96 -3.62
CA GLU A 164 -1.57 -12.67 -3.07
C GLU A 164 -2.06 -13.78 -2.16
N ILE A 165 -1.96 -15.05 -2.61
CA ILE A 165 -2.38 -16.22 -1.83
C ILE A 165 -1.55 -16.31 -0.55
N GLY A 166 -0.22 -16.18 -0.64
CA GLY A 166 0.65 -16.18 0.52
C GLY A 166 0.27 -15.12 1.55
N GLY A 167 -0.10 -13.92 1.08
CA GLY A 167 -0.61 -12.85 1.92
C GLY A 167 -1.97 -13.15 2.55
N ALA A 168 -2.88 -13.77 1.81
CA ALA A 168 -4.24 -14.09 2.27
C ALA A 168 -4.25 -15.21 3.34
N VAL A 169 -3.42 -16.24 3.17
CA VAL A 169 -3.37 -17.40 4.08
C VAL A 169 -2.42 -17.24 5.25
N LYS A 170 -1.60 -16.21 5.25
CA LYS A 170 -0.57 -15.96 6.28
C LYS A 170 -1.11 -16.09 7.71
N ASN A 171 -2.25 -15.46 7.99
CA ASN A 171 -2.81 -15.44 9.34
C ASN A 171 -3.38 -16.81 9.75
N VAL A 172 -3.90 -17.58 8.79
CA VAL A 172 -4.38 -18.95 9.04
C VAL A 172 -3.20 -19.85 9.40
N LEU A 173 -2.13 -19.79 8.61
CA LEU A 173 -0.92 -20.58 8.85
C LEU A 173 -0.18 -20.19 10.14
N ALA A 174 -0.35 -18.96 10.61
CA ALA A 174 0.27 -18.51 11.86
C ALA A 174 -0.46 -18.99 13.11
N ILE A 175 -1.69 -19.52 12.98
CA ILE A 175 -2.51 -20.02 14.09
C ILE A 175 -2.49 -21.57 14.15
N ALA A 176 -2.20 -22.21 13.03
CA ALA A 176 -2.11 -23.68 12.92
C ALA A 176 -0.78 -24.22 13.46
#